data_4d6cf30986c6b7a87ead74a5737efe19
#
_entry.id   4d6cf30986c6b7a87ead74a5737efe19
#
_cell.length_a   1.000
_cell.length_b   1.000
_cell.length_c   1.000
_cell.angle_alpha   90.00
_cell.angle_beta   90.00
_cell.angle_gamma   90.00
#
_symmetry.space_group_name_H-M   'P 1'
#
loop_
_entity.id
_entity.type
_entity.pdbx_description
1 polymer ?
#
loop_
_entity_poly.entity_id
_entity_poly.type
_entity_poly.pdbx_seq_one_letter_code
_entity_poly.pdbx_strand_id
1 'polypeptide(L)'
;RDQEDWNTGGDSSGISGVYEIVIRKIVKWVVFKCIYPVCYRLAARKLVRTDKVIFVENHQAHLTDNYTLLYNSLKQSGYDVNVHYLQVAHSGWSKIIKRSLALIRDMGDASVVFLNESNSLFGAFTLRAETQMVQVWHACGAFKKWGYSVADKEFGDNAKELSRYSGHRNYTLVPVSGSEVCHAYEEAFGIEGKGVVQPLGVSRTDVFFDETYRKQAYDHLYEWRPEWKDKKIILYLPTFRGS
;
A
#
# COMPACT_ATOMS: atom_id res chain seq x y z
N ARG A 1 10.58 -8.60 0.59
CA ARG A 1 11.56 -7.53 0.96
C ARG A 1 10.99 -6.16 0.64
N ASP A 2 9.73 -5.92 1.07
CA ASP A 2 8.97 -4.70 0.76
C ASP A 2 8.69 -3.87 2.02
N GLN A 3 9.45 -4.09 3.08
CA GLN A 3 9.44 -3.20 4.22
C GLN A 3 10.56 -2.19 4.10
N GLU A 4 10.19 -0.97 4.36
CA GLU A 4 11.00 0.23 4.40
C GLU A 4 12.41 -0.08 4.90
N ASP A 5 13.42 0.09 4.04
CA ASP A 5 14.84 -0.06 4.33
C ASP A 5 15.35 0.95 5.38
N TRP A 6 14.69 0.96 6.54
CA TRP A 6 15.21 1.65 7.71
C TRP A 6 16.41 0.88 8.30
N ASN A 7 16.67 -0.36 7.81
CA ASN A 7 17.73 -1.25 8.29
C ASN A 7 18.86 -1.50 7.29
N THR A 8 18.82 -1.08 6.04
CA THR A 8 19.93 -1.22 5.10
C THR A 8 20.92 -0.09 5.29
N GLY A 9 21.81 -0.23 6.21
CA GLY A 9 23.00 0.59 6.38
C GLY A 9 24.21 -0.30 6.28
N GLY A 10 25.21 0.12 5.49
CA GLY A 10 26.44 -0.59 5.22
C GLY A 10 27.16 -1.16 6.44
N ASP A 11 28.18 -1.93 6.16
CA ASP A 11 29.08 -2.62 7.10
C ASP A 11 29.41 -1.76 8.34
N SER A 12 28.70 -2.02 9.45
CA SER A 12 28.75 -1.22 10.68
C SER A 12 29.61 -1.91 11.76
N SER A 13 30.79 -2.38 11.40
CA SER A 13 31.71 -3.07 12.31
C SER A 13 32.49 -2.15 13.26
N GLY A 14 32.06 -0.89 13.43
CA GLY A 14 32.71 0.07 14.30
C GLY A 14 31.75 0.81 15.25
N ILE A 15 32.29 1.43 16.31
CA ILE A 15 31.53 2.27 17.28
C ILE A 15 30.66 3.32 16.56
N SER A 16 31.13 3.89 15.45
CA SER A 16 30.39 4.82 14.59
C SER A 16 29.09 4.22 14.04
N GLY A 17 29.10 2.96 13.61
CA GLY A 17 27.92 2.30 13.08
C GLY A 17 26.83 2.05 14.13
N VAL A 18 27.22 1.75 15.35
CA VAL A 18 26.26 1.56 16.47
C VAL A 18 25.54 2.86 16.80
N TYR A 19 26.28 3.99 16.84
CA TYR A 19 25.67 5.32 17.06
C TYR A 19 24.69 5.70 15.95
N GLU A 20 25.04 5.42 14.70
CA GLU A 20 24.15 5.71 13.57
C GLU A 20 22.84 4.90 13.65
N ILE A 21 22.90 3.61 13.98
CA ILE A 21 21.72 2.76 14.18
C ILE A 21 20.82 3.29 15.31
N VAL A 22 21.43 3.68 16.44
CA VAL A 22 20.69 4.23 17.57
C VAL A 22 20.02 5.54 17.21
N ILE A 23 20.72 6.45 16.55
CA ILE A 23 20.15 7.73 16.09
C ILE A 23 18.98 7.50 15.13
N ARG A 24 19.13 6.59 14.17
CA ARG A 24 18.06 6.22 13.24
C ARG A 24 16.80 5.72 13.98
N LYS A 25 16.97 4.84 14.97
CA LYS A 25 15.85 4.33 15.79
C LYS A 25 15.17 5.44 16.60
N ILE A 26 15.93 6.37 17.15
CA ILE A 26 15.40 7.53 17.89
C ILE A 26 14.61 8.43 16.93
N VAL A 27 15.19 8.77 15.77
CA VAL A 27 14.52 9.59 14.76
C VAL A 27 13.23 8.93 14.28
N LYS A 28 13.27 7.63 13.95
CA LYS A 28 12.07 6.85 13.59
C LYS A 28 11.02 6.97 14.69
N TRP A 29 11.40 6.74 15.94
CA TRP A 29 10.48 6.82 17.07
C TRP A 29 9.84 8.22 17.20
N VAL A 30 10.63 9.29 17.17
CA VAL A 30 10.14 10.67 17.27
C VAL A 30 9.18 10.98 16.12
N VAL A 31 9.54 10.62 14.89
CA VAL A 31 8.70 10.86 13.71
C VAL A 31 7.37 10.15 13.82
N PHE A 32 7.38 8.84 14.13
CA PHE A 32 6.17 8.02 14.14
C PHE A 32 5.32 8.17 15.39
N LYS A 33 5.90 8.51 16.55
CA LYS A 33 5.16 8.58 17.82
C LYS A 33 4.83 10.02 18.26
N CYS A 34 5.51 11.01 17.66
CA CYS A 34 5.28 12.41 18.00
C CYS A 34 4.85 13.25 16.77
N ILE A 35 5.67 13.29 15.72
CA ILE A 35 5.46 14.23 14.60
C ILE A 35 4.21 13.85 13.79
N TYR A 36 4.10 12.63 13.30
CA TYR A 36 2.97 12.20 12.46
C TYR A 36 1.62 12.28 13.20
N PRO A 37 1.49 11.78 14.47
CA PRO A 37 0.25 11.92 15.22
C PRO A 37 -0.18 13.37 15.43
N VAL A 38 0.75 14.25 15.79
CA VAL A 38 0.46 15.68 16.00
C VAL A 38 0.03 16.33 14.70
N CYS A 39 0.77 16.09 13.61
CA CYS A 39 0.43 16.63 12.28
C CYS A 39 -0.95 16.18 11.82
N TYR A 40 -1.27 14.88 11.97
CA TYR A 40 -2.59 14.37 11.60
C TYR A 40 -3.70 14.99 12.49
N ARG A 41 -3.52 15.06 13.80
CA ARG A 41 -4.49 15.69 14.72
C ARG A 41 -4.77 17.15 14.36
N LEU A 42 -3.76 17.90 13.94
CA LEU A 42 -3.93 19.27 13.48
C LEU A 42 -4.64 19.34 12.13
N ALA A 43 -4.27 18.50 11.19
CA ALA A 43 -4.89 18.43 9.88
C ALA A 43 -6.37 18.00 9.95
N ALA A 44 -6.69 17.04 10.80
CA ALA A 44 -8.02 16.49 11.01
C ALA A 44 -8.99 17.43 11.77
N ARG A 45 -8.58 18.67 12.09
CA ARG A 45 -9.51 19.72 12.59
C ARG A 45 -10.38 20.31 11.50
N LYS A 46 -10.02 20.12 10.24
CA LYS A 46 -10.84 20.54 9.10
C LYS A 46 -12.11 19.71 9.01
N LEU A 47 -13.15 20.28 8.44
CA LEU A 47 -14.36 19.52 8.06
C LEU A 47 -14.01 18.53 6.95
N VAL A 48 -14.59 17.33 7.02
CA VAL A 48 -14.41 16.35 5.94
C VAL A 48 -15.15 16.82 4.70
N ARG A 49 -14.47 16.74 3.59
CA ARG A 49 -15.03 16.92 2.25
C ARG A 49 -15.45 15.57 1.72
N THR A 50 -16.76 15.37 1.58
CA THR A 50 -17.34 14.09 1.14
C THR A 50 -16.97 13.72 -0.30
N ASP A 51 -16.56 14.70 -1.10
CA ASP A 51 -16.10 14.54 -2.49
C ASP A 51 -14.59 14.30 -2.62
N LYS A 52 -13.81 14.43 -1.51
CA LYS A 52 -12.34 14.34 -1.58
C LYS A 52 -11.85 12.93 -1.34
N VAL A 53 -11.13 12.41 -2.32
CA VAL A 53 -10.54 11.06 -2.33
C VAL A 53 -9.03 11.14 -2.57
N ILE A 54 -8.27 10.32 -1.84
CA ILE A 54 -6.81 10.26 -1.96
C ILE A 54 -6.39 8.85 -2.35
N PHE A 55 -5.51 8.74 -3.34
CA PHE A 55 -4.77 7.52 -3.66
C PHE A 55 -3.31 7.64 -3.24
N VAL A 56 -2.77 6.58 -2.66
CA VAL A 56 -1.37 6.57 -2.20
C VAL A 56 -0.58 5.48 -2.90
N GLU A 57 0.41 5.90 -3.67
CA GLU A 57 1.42 5.02 -4.25
C GLU A 57 2.67 4.99 -3.37
N ASN A 58 3.02 3.82 -2.87
CA ASN A 58 4.10 3.68 -1.91
C ASN A 58 5.49 3.66 -2.58
N HIS A 59 5.64 2.94 -3.69
CA HIS A 59 6.91 2.76 -4.39
C HIS A 59 6.99 3.47 -5.74
N GLN A 60 5.89 3.51 -6.47
CA GLN A 60 5.85 4.02 -7.84
C GLN A 60 5.79 5.55 -7.91
N ALA A 61 6.21 6.10 -9.06
CA ALA A 61 6.09 7.52 -9.40
C ALA A 61 4.90 7.82 -10.32
N HIS A 62 4.07 6.80 -10.59
CA HIS A 62 2.88 6.88 -11.43
C HIS A 62 1.76 6.05 -10.81
N LEU A 63 0.53 6.30 -11.23
CA LEU A 63 -0.63 5.53 -10.81
C LEU A 63 -0.54 4.11 -11.37
N THR A 64 -0.63 3.11 -10.50
CA THR A 64 -0.57 1.69 -10.90
C THR A 64 -1.95 1.17 -11.32
N ASP A 65 -1.93 0.02 -12.03
CA ASP A 65 -3.16 -0.65 -12.46
C ASP A 65 -4.07 -1.09 -11.31
N ASN A 66 -3.54 -1.18 -10.09
CA ASN A 66 -4.35 -1.43 -8.89
C ASN A 66 -5.43 -0.37 -8.68
N TYR A 67 -5.17 0.86 -9.16
CA TYR A 67 -6.03 2.02 -8.95
C TYR A 67 -6.72 2.53 -10.20
N THR A 68 -6.21 2.23 -11.40
CA THR A 68 -6.61 2.90 -12.64
C THR A 68 -8.12 2.92 -12.85
N LEU A 69 -8.80 1.78 -12.67
CA LEU A 69 -10.26 1.72 -12.86
C LEU A 69 -11.01 2.52 -11.79
N LEU A 70 -10.63 2.39 -10.52
CA LEU A 70 -11.23 3.15 -9.41
C LEU A 70 -11.02 4.65 -9.59
N TYR A 71 -9.79 5.05 -9.92
CA TYR A 71 -9.43 6.44 -10.17
C TYR A 71 -10.27 7.06 -11.29
N ASN A 72 -10.35 6.37 -12.43
CA ASN A 72 -11.12 6.85 -13.59
C ASN A 72 -12.61 6.96 -13.26
N SER A 73 -13.19 5.96 -12.59
CA SER A 73 -14.59 5.96 -12.18
C SER A 73 -14.92 7.13 -11.24
N LEU A 74 -14.07 7.38 -10.23
CA LEU A 74 -14.26 8.48 -9.29
C LEU A 74 -14.11 9.84 -9.96
N LYS A 75 -13.11 9.99 -10.85
CA LYS A 75 -12.95 11.23 -11.65
C LYS A 75 -14.16 11.51 -12.53
N GLN A 76 -14.67 10.50 -13.23
CA GLN A 76 -15.87 10.62 -14.07
C GLN A 76 -17.11 10.96 -13.23
N SER A 77 -17.18 10.48 -11.99
CA SER A 77 -18.26 10.78 -11.05
C SER A 77 -18.13 12.16 -10.38
N GLY A 78 -17.12 12.96 -10.73
CA GLY A 78 -16.95 14.33 -10.23
C GLY A 78 -16.26 14.47 -8.87
N TYR A 79 -15.64 13.40 -8.36
CA TYR A 79 -14.87 13.49 -7.12
C TYR A 79 -13.57 14.30 -7.29
N ASP A 80 -13.15 15.00 -6.23
CA ASP A 80 -11.84 15.64 -6.11
C ASP A 80 -10.81 14.57 -5.73
N VAL A 81 -10.13 14.04 -6.73
CA VAL A 81 -9.20 12.91 -6.55
C VAL A 81 -7.76 13.39 -6.62
N ASN A 82 -7.03 13.19 -5.52
CA ASN A 82 -5.60 13.48 -5.38
C ASN A 82 -4.78 12.20 -5.34
N VAL A 83 -3.55 12.24 -5.87
CA VAL A 83 -2.61 11.11 -5.82
C VAL A 83 -1.32 11.54 -5.12
N HIS A 84 -0.88 10.77 -4.14
CA HIS A 84 0.39 10.96 -3.46
C HIS A 84 1.38 9.84 -3.78
N TYR A 85 2.56 10.20 -4.23
CA TYR A 85 3.66 9.30 -4.56
C TYR A 85 4.74 9.38 -3.48
N LEU A 86 4.80 8.39 -2.57
CA LEU A 86 5.75 8.38 -1.47
C LEU A 86 7.16 8.00 -1.93
N GLN A 87 7.28 7.08 -2.90
CA GLN A 87 8.55 6.60 -3.48
C GLN A 87 9.56 6.16 -2.40
N VAL A 88 9.10 5.33 -1.48
CA VAL A 88 9.86 4.96 -0.27
C VAL A 88 11.19 4.32 -0.61
N ALA A 89 11.21 3.35 -1.54
CA ALA A 89 12.40 2.59 -1.93
C ALA A 89 13.47 3.43 -2.67
N HIS A 90 13.09 4.59 -3.23
CA HIS A 90 13.97 5.39 -4.09
C HIS A 90 14.27 6.79 -3.53
N SER A 91 14.01 7.01 -2.24
CA SER A 91 14.15 8.32 -1.64
C SER A 91 14.86 8.27 -0.29
N GLY A 92 15.72 9.24 -0.04
CA GLY A 92 16.29 9.44 1.30
C GLY A 92 15.23 9.90 2.32
N TRP A 93 15.49 9.68 3.60
CA TRP A 93 14.59 9.94 4.74
C TRP A 93 13.93 11.31 4.74
N SER A 94 14.68 12.36 4.46
CA SER A 94 14.15 13.73 4.45
C SER A 94 13.05 13.92 3.40
N LYS A 95 13.21 13.31 2.22
CA LYS A 95 12.20 13.32 1.17
C LYS A 95 10.97 12.52 1.55
N ILE A 96 11.17 11.32 2.14
CA ILE A 96 10.07 10.46 2.61
C ILE A 96 9.26 11.19 3.68
N ILE A 97 9.91 11.75 4.71
CA ILE A 97 9.23 12.51 5.77
C ILE A 97 8.46 13.70 5.19
N LYS A 98 9.07 14.47 4.27
CA LYS A 98 8.40 15.61 3.63
C LYS A 98 7.15 15.19 2.86
N ARG A 99 7.22 14.11 2.07
CA ARG A 99 6.07 13.56 1.31
C ARG A 99 5.00 13.02 2.25
N SER A 100 5.40 12.30 3.30
CA SER A 100 4.48 11.78 4.33
C SER A 100 3.74 12.92 5.04
N LEU A 101 4.42 14.02 5.39
CA LEU A 101 3.79 15.18 6.00
C LEU A 101 2.83 15.91 5.05
N ALA A 102 3.15 15.98 3.76
CA ALA A 102 2.24 16.51 2.74
C ALA A 102 0.97 15.65 2.63
N LEU A 103 1.13 14.32 2.55
CA LEU A 103 0.02 13.37 2.55
C LEU A 103 -0.83 13.49 3.82
N ILE A 104 -0.23 13.49 5.01
CA ILE A 104 -0.95 13.64 6.29
C ILE A 104 -1.80 14.92 6.32
N ARG A 105 -1.26 16.03 5.82
CA ARG A 105 -2.01 17.31 5.76
C ARG A 105 -3.20 17.23 4.80
N ASP A 106 -3.02 16.56 3.68
CA ASP A 106 -4.04 16.38 2.66
C ASP A 106 -5.14 15.40 3.13
N MET A 107 -4.77 14.37 3.89
CA MET A 107 -5.70 13.42 4.51
C MET A 107 -6.62 14.07 5.56
N GLY A 108 -6.26 15.23 6.08
CA GLY A 108 -6.97 15.86 7.20
C GLY A 108 -8.44 16.18 6.92
N ASP A 109 -8.82 16.35 5.66
CA ASP A 109 -10.19 16.63 5.22
C ASP A 109 -10.71 15.64 4.15
N ALA A 110 -9.99 14.54 3.92
CA ALA A 110 -10.41 13.53 2.96
C ALA A 110 -11.48 12.59 3.53
N SER A 111 -12.45 12.21 2.70
CA SER A 111 -13.46 11.20 3.04
C SER A 111 -12.95 9.79 2.86
N VAL A 112 -12.14 9.54 1.82
CA VAL A 112 -11.60 8.21 1.51
C VAL A 112 -10.11 8.29 1.18
N VAL A 113 -9.33 7.33 1.69
CA VAL A 113 -7.92 7.14 1.36
C VAL A 113 -7.73 5.70 0.88
N PHE A 114 -7.30 5.54 -0.37
CA PHE A 114 -6.99 4.24 -0.97
C PHE A 114 -5.50 3.91 -0.84
N LEU A 115 -5.22 2.68 -0.39
CA LEU A 115 -3.89 2.12 -0.25
C LEU A 115 -3.78 0.83 -1.06
N ASN A 116 -2.65 0.58 -1.72
CA ASN A 116 -2.35 -0.67 -2.43
C ASN A 116 -1.21 -1.47 -1.79
N GLU A 117 -0.57 -0.91 -0.78
CA GLU A 117 0.54 -1.54 -0.07
C GLU A 117 0.54 -1.20 1.42
N SER A 118 1.29 -1.99 2.19
CA SER A 118 1.51 -1.72 3.61
C SER A 118 2.47 -0.55 3.80
N ASN A 119 2.14 0.37 4.72
CA ASN A 119 3.06 1.40 5.14
C ASN A 119 2.80 1.78 6.62
N SER A 120 3.85 1.72 7.43
CA SER A 120 3.80 2.02 8.86
C SER A 120 3.29 3.43 9.18
N LEU A 121 3.38 4.36 8.21
CA LEU A 121 2.82 5.71 8.32
C LEU A 121 1.36 5.69 8.76
N PHE A 122 0.54 4.79 8.16
CA PHE A 122 -0.90 4.74 8.40
C PHE A 122 -1.28 4.18 9.77
N GLY A 123 -0.36 3.57 10.48
CA GLY A 123 -0.56 3.16 11.88
C GLY A 123 0.04 4.12 12.90
N ALA A 124 0.69 5.20 12.45
CA ALA A 124 1.33 6.15 13.35
C ALA A 124 0.35 7.06 14.11
N PHE A 125 -0.87 7.24 13.60
CA PHE A 125 -1.92 8.10 14.17
C PHE A 125 -3.24 7.34 14.28
N THR A 126 -4.20 7.90 14.99
CA THR A 126 -5.59 7.40 15.03
C THR A 126 -6.39 8.10 13.95
N LEU A 127 -6.91 7.33 13.00
CA LEU A 127 -7.76 7.85 11.94
C LEU A 127 -9.07 8.38 12.55
N ARG A 128 -9.57 9.50 12.03
CA ARG A 128 -10.89 10.02 12.40
C ARG A 128 -12.00 9.12 11.86
N ALA A 129 -13.12 9.07 12.56
CA ALA A 129 -14.22 8.15 12.25
C ALA A 129 -14.88 8.41 10.89
N GLU A 130 -14.86 9.65 10.43
CA GLU A 130 -15.51 10.08 9.20
C GLU A 130 -14.66 9.82 7.93
N THR A 131 -13.41 9.41 8.09
CA THR A 131 -12.52 9.05 6.96
C THR A 131 -12.44 7.54 6.82
N GLN A 132 -12.65 7.05 5.61
CA GLN A 132 -12.47 5.64 5.26
C GLN A 132 -11.03 5.40 4.78
N MET A 133 -10.39 4.33 5.27
CA MET A 133 -9.09 3.89 4.77
C MET A 133 -9.25 2.51 4.14
N VAL A 134 -9.19 2.48 2.81
CA VAL A 134 -9.46 1.30 2.00
C VAL A 134 -8.15 0.71 1.51
N GLN A 135 -7.84 -0.53 1.90
CA GLN A 135 -6.66 -1.25 1.43
C GLN A 135 -7.06 -2.18 0.28
N VAL A 136 -6.77 -1.79 -0.97
CA VAL A 136 -7.08 -2.62 -2.14
C VAL A 136 -6.03 -3.70 -2.42
N TRP A 137 -4.88 -3.60 -1.79
CA TRP A 137 -3.74 -4.49 -1.98
C TRP A 137 -3.25 -4.53 -3.44
N HIS A 138 -2.32 -5.43 -3.75
CA HIS A 138 -1.72 -5.57 -5.07
C HIS A 138 -1.77 -7.03 -5.59
N ALA A 139 -2.45 -7.92 -4.88
CA ALA A 139 -2.62 -9.32 -5.25
C ALA A 139 -4.11 -9.68 -5.35
N CYS A 140 -4.45 -10.54 -6.32
CA CYS A 140 -5.81 -10.99 -6.51
C CYS A 140 -6.16 -12.24 -5.68
N GLY A 141 -5.20 -12.78 -4.92
CA GLY A 141 -5.39 -13.96 -4.09
C GLY A 141 -4.34 -14.04 -2.98
N ALA A 142 -4.34 -15.13 -2.21
CA ALA A 142 -3.47 -15.35 -1.07
C ALA A 142 -2.61 -16.62 -1.25
N PHE A 143 -1.72 -16.63 -2.26
CA PHE A 143 -0.89 -17.80 -2.58
C PHE A 143 0.34 -17.97 -1.67
N LYS A 144 0.75 -16.92 -1.00
CA LYS A 144 1.89 -16.93 -0.06
C LYS A 144 1.47 -16.30 1.24
N LYS A 145 2.04 -16.77 2.34
CA LYS A 145 1.93 -16.08 3.63
C LYS A 145 2.81 -14.83 3.64
N TRP A 146 2.35 -13.77 4.30
CA TRP A 146 3.06 -12.50 4.45
C TRP A 146 2.66 -11.81 5.77
N GLY A 147 3.28 -10.69 6.07
CA GLY A 147 2.94 -9.88 7.24
C GLY A 147 3.00 -10.66 8.56
N TYR A 148 1.97 -10.55 9.37
CA TYR A 148 1.92 -11.24 10.67
C TYR A 148 1.92 -12.76 10.56
N SER A 149 1.41 -13.35 9.48
CA SER A 149 1.40 -14.81 9.29
C SER A 149 2.79 -15.44 9.11
N VAL A 150 3.82 -14.62 8.88
CA VAL A 150 5.22 -15.03 8.80
C VAL A 150 6.12 -14.30 9.82
N ALA A 151 5.55 -13.55 10.75
CA ALA A 151 6.30 -12.83 11.76
C ALA A 151 7.19 -13.80 12.58
N ASP A 152 8.40 -13.35 12.88
CA ASP A 152 9.46 -14.10 13.58
C ASP A 152 9.89 -15.42 12.89
N LYS A 153 9.51 -15.65 11.63
CA LYS A 153 10.02 -16.75 10.80
C LYS A 153 11.22 -16.29 9.98
N GLU A 154 11.95 -17.24 9.38
CA GLU A 154 13.20 -17.00 8.63
C GLU A 154 13.10 -15.87 7.59
N PHE A 155 11.95 -15.76 6.90
CA PHE A 155 11.69 -14.73 5.88
C PHE A 155 10.68 -13.67 6.33
N GLY A 156 10.36 -13.62 7.61
CA GLY A 156 9.39 -12.71 8.18
C GLY A 156 10.03 -11.56 8.95
N ASP A 157 9.23 -10.54 9.19
CA ASP A 157 9.63 -9.41 10.02
C ASP A 157 9.55 -9.76 11.50
N ASN A 158 10.24 -8.96 12.32
CA ASN A 158 10.15 -9.11 13.77
C ASN A 158 8.75 -8.68 14.26
N ALA A 159 8.04 -9.58 14.95
CA ALA A 159 6.67 -9.34 15.44
C ALA A 159 6.55 -8.10 16.35
N LYS A 160 7.57 -7.78 17.15
CA LYS A 160 7.58 -6.58 18.01
C LYS A 160 7.66 -5.30 17.18
N GLU A 161 8.45 -5.30 16.11
CA GLU A 161 8.54 -4.14 15.20
C GLU A 161 7.25 -3.98 14.39
N LEU A 162 6.68 -5.07 13.85
CA LEU A 162 5.37 -5.06 13.20
C LEU A 162 4.29 -4.48 14.11
N SER A 163 4.22 -4.93 15.37
CA SER A 163 3.25 -4.42 16.34
C SER A 163 3.49 -2.96 16.72
N ARG A 164 4.77 -2.56 16.87
CA ARG A 164 5.15 -1.20 17.26
C ARG A 164 4.83 -0.16 16.19
N TYR A 165 4.99 -0.54 14.93
CA TYR A 165 4.81 0.31 13.75
C TYR A 165 3.82 -0.28 12.74
N SER A 166 2.75 -0.91 13.21
CA SER A 166 1.75 -1.56 12.37
C SER A 166 1.11 -0.58 11.38
N GLY A 167 1.25 -0.84 10.09
CA GLY A 167 0.60 -0.10 9.03
C GLY A 167 -0.91 -0.41 8.87
N HIS A 168 -1.40 -1.48 9.51
CA HIS A 168 -2.73 -2.05 9.26
C HIS A 168 -3.81 -1.61 10.27
N ARG A 169 -3.45 -0.77 11.24
CA ARG A 169 -4.32 -0.41 12.37
C ARG A 169 -5.61 0.28 11.94
N ASN A 170 -5.54 1.14 10.95
CA ASN A 170 -6.59 2.08 10.57
C ASN A 170 -7.42 1.62 9.35
N TYR A 171 -7.24 0.39 8.85
CA TYR A 171 -8.05 -0.10 7.75
C TYR A 171 -9.52 -0.18 8.17
N THR A 172 -10.39 0.42 7.37
CA THR A 172 -11.85 0.39 7.53
C THR A 172 -12.51 -0.57 6.54
N LEU A 173 -11.83 -0.85 5.42
CA LEU A 173 -12.26 -1.79 4.40
C LEU A 173 -11.04 -2.40 3.71
N VAL A 174 -11.08 -3.71 3.52
CA VAL A 174 -10.10 -4.47 2.73
C VAL A 174 -10.88 -5.36 1.76
N PRO A 175 -11.15 -4.91 0.53
CA PRO A 175 -11.81 -5.73 -0.49
C PRO A 175 -10.86 -6.83 -0.94
N VAL A 176 -11.38 -8.06 -1.01
CA VAL A 176 -10.66 -9.25 -1.45
C VAL A 176 -11.47 -10.03 -2.48
N SER A 177 -10.83 -10.92 -3.22
CA SER A 177 -11.43 -11.62 -4.37
C SER A 177 -12.61 -12.54 -4.01
N GLY A 178 -12.63 -13.09 -2.82
CA GLY A 178 -13.68 -14.02 -2.38
C GLY A 178 -13.59 -14.34 -0.90
N SER A 179 -14.60 -14.99 -0.37
CA SER A 179 -14.70 -15.36 1.06
C SER A 179 -13.58 -16.29 1.51
N GLU A 180 -13.09 -17.12 0.59
CA GLU A 180 -12.06 -18.15 0.86
C GLU A 180 -10.72 -17.54 1.27
N VAL A 181 -10.44 -16.31 0.86
CA VAL A 181 -9.18 -15.62 1.18
C VAL A 181 -9.28 -14.64 2.34
N CYS A 182 -10.49 -14.32 2.84
CA CYS A 182 -10.68 -13.36 3.92
C CYS A 182 -9.79 -13.66 5.12
N HIS A 183 -9.79 -14.90 5.60
CA HIS A 183 -9.00 -15.31 6.76
C HIS A 183 -7.50 -15.10 6.58
N ALA A 184 -6.98 -15.28 5.36
CA ALA A 184 -5.56 -15.11 5.07
C ALA A 184 -5.15 -13.62 5.14
N TYR A 185 -6.01 -12.71 4.70
CA TYR A 185 -5.79 -11.27 4.82
C TYR A 185 -5.95 -10.77 6.25
N GLU A 186 -6.93 -11.32 7.00
CA GLU A 186 -7.10 -11.00 8.42
C GLU A 186 -5.86 -11.40 9.22
N GLU A 187 -5.37 -12.65 9.07
CA GLU A 187 -4.14 -13.15 9.70
C GLU A 187 -2.92 -12.29 9.31
N ALA A 188 -2.75 -12.05 8.01
CA ALA A 188 -1.57 -11.35 7.50
C ALA A 188 -1.49 -9.88 7.97
N PHE A 189 -2.63 -9.23 8.13
CA PHE A 189 -2.70 -7.84 8.60
C PHE A 189 -2.85 -7.71 10.12
N GLY A 190 -3.09 -8.81 10.84
CA GLY A 190 -3.35 -8.81 12.28
C GLY A 190 -4.62 -8.03 12.65
N ILE A 191 -5.69 -8.26 11.88
CA ILE A 191 -6.97 -7.56 12.01
C ILE A 191 -8.15 -8.53 12.15
N GLU A 192 -7.87 -9.74 12.61
CA GLU A 192 -8.89 -10.77 12.83
C GLU A 192 -10.04 -10.23 13.70
N GLY A 193 -11.25 -10.59 13.33
CA GLY A 193 -12.46 -10.23 14.06
C GLY A 193 -12.89 -8.77 13.94
N LYS A 194 -12.18 -7.93 13.19
CA LYS A 194 -12.61 -6.53 12.96
C LYS A 194 -13.74 -6.41 11.92
N GLY A 195 -14.00 -7.45 11.12
CA GLY A 195 -15.03 -7.42 10.10
C GLY A 195 -14.79 -6.47 8.93
N VAL A 196 -13.55 -6.00 8.76
CA VAL A 196 -13.19 -5.02 7.71
C VAL A 196 -12.74 -5.67 6.42
N VAL A 197 -12.39 -6.96 6.42
CA VAL A 197 -12.06 -7.73 5.22
C VAL A 197 -13.36 -8.24 4.59
N GLN A 198 -13.60 -7.84 3.34
CA GLN A 198 -14.88 -8.09 2.68
C GLN A 198 -14.67 -8.71 1.29
N PRO A 199 -15.43 -9.76 0.90
CA PRO A 199 -15.31 -10.44 -0.39
C PRO A 199 -16.03 -9.67 -1.50
N LEU A 200 -15.54 -8.48 -1.83
CA LEU A 200 -16.16 -7.55 -2.80
C LEU A 200 -15.58 -7.65 -4.21
N GLY A 201 -14.59 -8.52 -4.42
CA GLY A 201 -13.84 -8.58 -5.66
C GLY A 201 -12.60 -7.68 -5.64
N VAL A 202 -11.85 -7.71 -6.73
CA VAL A 202 -10.62 -6.91 -6.93
C VAL A 202 -10.78 -6.13 -8.23
N SER A 203 -10.96 -4.81 -8.13
CA SER A 203 -11.32 -3.94 -9.26
C SER A 203 -10.37 -4.03 -10.46
N ARG A 204 -9.07 -4.22 -10.24
CA ARG A 204 -8.09 -4.35 -11.33
C ARG A 204 -8.36 -5.54 -12.26
N THR A 205 -9.13 -6.54 -11.84
CA THR A 205 -9.46 -7.71 -12.66
C THR A 205 -10.62 -7.46 -13.61
N ASP A 206 -11.33 -6.36 -13.49
CA ASP A 206 -12.47 -6.04 -14.34
C ASP A 206 -12.06 -5.83 -15.81
N VAL A 207 -10.78 -5.49 -16.06
CA VAL A 207 -10.21 -5.41 -17.40
C VAL A 207 -10.35 -6.71 -18.22
N PHE A 208 -10.41 -7.87 -17.55
CA PHE A 208 -10.60 -9.16 -18.22
C PHE A 208 -12.00 -9.33 -18.82
N PHE A 209 -12.97 -8.53 -18.37
CA PHE A 209 -14.35 -8.53 -18.83
C PHE A 209 -14.63 -7.34 -19.76
N ASP A 210 -13.68 -6.44 -19.99
CA ASP A 210 -13.77 -5.32 -20.91
C ASP A 210 -13.28 -5.78 -22.31
N GLU A 211 -14.23 -5.91 -23.24
CA GLU A 211 -13.95 -6.33 -24.63
C GLU A 211 -13.10 -5.33 -25.40
N THR A 212 -13.26 -4.04 -25.12
CA THR A 212 -12.48 -2.98 -25.75
C THR A 212 -11.03 -3.06 -25.28
N TYR A 213 -10.82 -3.20 -23.98
CA TYR A 213 -9.49 -3.41 -23.42
C TYR A 213 -8.82 -4.67 -23.98
N ARG A 214 -9.57 -5.77 -24.05
CA ARG A 214 -9.10 -7.05 -24.60
C ARG A 214 -8.65 -6.91 -26.04
N LYS A 215 -9.47 -6.26 -26.86
CA LYS A 215 -9.12 -6.00 -28.27
C LYS A 215 -7.85 -5.17 -28.39
N GLN A 216 -7.75 -4.08 -27.67
CA GLN A 216 -6.55 -3.22 -27.66
C GLN A 216 -5.29 -3.98 -27.21
N ALA A 217 -5.41 -4.84 -26.19
CA ALA A 217 -4.30 -5.66 -25.72
C ALA A 217 -3.80 -6.64 -26.80
N TYR A 218 -4.71 -7.27 -27.54
CA TYR A 218 -4.36 -8.12 -28.66
C TYR A 218 -3.77 -7.34 -29.84
N ASP A 219 -4.35 -6.20 -30.20
CA ASP A 219 -3.83 -5.34 -31.26
C ASP A 219 -2.38 -4.92 -30.94
N HIS A 220 -2.12 -4.46 -29.71
CA HIS A 220 -0.77 -4.12 -29.24
C HIS A 220 0.20 -5.31 -29.25
N LEU A 221 -0.26 -6.48 -28.80
CA LEU A 221 0.55 -7.71 -28.82
C LEU A 221 0.97 -8.10 -30.24
N TYR A 222 0.03 -8.05 -31.20
CA TYR A 222 0.30 -8.44 -32.60
C TYR A 222 1.04 -7.35 -33.37
N GLU A 223 0.97 -6.10 -32.98
CA GLU A 223 1.87 -5.04 -33.46
C GLU A 223 3.31 -5.30 -33.04
N TRP A 224 3.52 -5.71 -31.76
CA TRP A 224 4.84 -6.05 -31.23
C TRP A 224 5.36 -7.39 -31.73
N ARG A 225 4.48 -8.41 -31.94
CA ARG A 225 4.81 -9.77 -32.34
C ARG A 225 3.83 -10.26 -33.43
N PRO A 226 3.94 -9.79 -34.66
CA PRO A 226 3.01 -10.19 -35.73
C PRO A 226 2.97 -11.69 -35.99
N GLU A 227 4.10 -12.38 -35.80
CA GLU A 227 4.24 -13.82 -35.95
C GLU A 227 3.47 -14.66 -34.94
N TRP A 228 2.91 -14.04 -33.91
CA TRP A 228 2.08 -14.72 -32.89
C TRP A 228 0.59 -14.72 -33.25
N LYS A 229 0.21 -13.96 -34.26
CA LYS A 229 -1.16 -13.96 -34.74
C LYS A 229 -1.54 -15.39 -35.17
N ASP A 230 -2.73 -15.81 -34.78
CA ASP A 230 -3.30 -17.14 -35.02
C ASP A 230 -2.53 -18.31 -34.34
N LYS A 231 -1.62 -18.03 -33.44
CA LYS A 231 -0.94 -19.05 -32.65
C LYS A 231 -1.54 -19.18 -31.25
N LYS A 232 -1.49 -20.39 -30.69
CA LYS A 232 -1.76 -20.61 -29.27
C LYS A 232 -0.56 -20.15 -28.46
N ILE A 233 -0.78 -19.15 -27.61
CA ILE A 233 0.25 -18.58 -26.74
C ILE A 233 0.15 -19.24 -25.36
N ILE A 234 1.27 -19.77 -24.88
CA ILE A 234 1.43 -20.30 -23.52
C ILE A 234 2.40 -19.39 -22.79
N LEU A 235 1.90 -18.74 -21.72
CA LEU A 235 2.69 -17.84 -20.91
C LEU A 235 3.10 -18.53 -19.61
N TYR A 236 4.41 -18.67 -19.37
CA TYR A 236 4.96 -19.20 -18.13
C TYR A 236 5.53 -18.06 -17.29
N LEU A 237 4.85 -17.76 -16.18
CA LEU A 237 5.23 -16.68 -15.25
C LEU A 237 5.47 -17.24 -13.83
N PRO A 238 6.64 -17.88 -13.60
CA PRO A 238 6.96 -18.40 -12.28
C PRO A 238 7.09 -17.25 -11.28
N THR A 239 6.57 -17.47 -10.09
CA THR A 239 6.76 -16.52 -8.98
C THR A 239 8.20 -16.57 -8.47
N PHE A 240 8.75 -15.42 -8.07
CA PHE A 240 10.03 -15.34 -7.39
C PHE A 240 10.00 -16.19 -6.10
N ARG A 241 10.99 -17.05 -5.94
CA ARG A 241 11.27 -17.76 -4.70
C ARG A 241 12.64 -17.26 -4.25
N GLY A 242 12.68 -16.52 -3.14
CA GLY A 242 13.93 -16.06 -2.57
C GLY A 242 14.88 -17.23 -2.32
N SER A 243 16.13 -17.09 -2.69
CA SER A 243 17.25 -17.97 -2.31
C SER A 243 17.74 -17.56 -0.95
#